data_2fc4d4f7869317934186dbedd21af60a
#
_entry.id   2fc4d4f7869317934186dbedd21af60a
#
_cell.length_a   1.000
_cell.length_b   1.000
_cell.length_c   1.000
_cell.angle_alpha   90.00
_cell.angle_beta   90.00
_cell.angle_gamma   90.00
#
_symmetry.space_group_name_H-M   'P 1'
#
loop_
_entity.id
_entity.type
_entity.pdbx_description
1 polymer ?
#
loop_
_entity_poly.entity_id
_entity_poly.type
_entity_poly.pdbx_seq_one_letter_code
_entity_poly.pdbx_strand_id
1 'polypeptide(L)'
;MKSKCIVIAVLFYLFSSLALKADDYAKAFEALETGNYETAAYYLSFFASNGDSVAQYNMAILYRDGLGVEKNPKVALSWLYLAAQQRHMLSNFAIAKLLETHPHLADKKKGRLHFLKEAAFLGHAIAPLEIGNFYYSRQETGFDLVRAMVWWIISSDRNAPGAVEMISSVAPLLSHVQMDQVTVKLADCDNKSYRD
;
A
#
# COMPACT_ATOMS: atom_id res chain seq x y z
N MET A 1 -42.32 3.97 32.22
CA MET A 1 -41.17 3.29 32.83
C MET A 1 -40.62 2.14 31.92
N LYS A 2 -41.43 1.29 31.32
CA LYS A 2 -40.96 0.13 30.47
C LYS A 2 -40.10 0.52 29.27
N SER A 3 -40.37 1.66 28.60
CA SER A 3 -39.58 2.08 27.42
C SER A 3 -38.14 2.52 27.77
N LYS A 4 -37.92 3.17 28.92
CA LYS A 4 -36.57 3.57 29.37
C LYS A 4 -35.71 2.38 29.75
N CYS A 5 -36.28 1.34 30.35
CA CYS A 5 -35.56 0.10 30.67
C CYS A 5 -35.11 -0.67 29.42
N ILE A 6 -35.94 -0.69 28.37
CA ILE A 6 -35.61 -1.32 27.08
C ILE A 6 -34.45 -0.58 26.42
N VAL A 7 -34.49 0.76 26.38
CA VAL A 7 -33.41 1.57 25.80
C VAL A 7 -32.08 1.35 26.54
N ILE A 8 -32.10 1.31 27.86
CA ILE A 8 -30.90 1.06 28.69
C ILE A 8 -30.38 -0.35 28.44
N ALA A 9 -31.22 -1.37 28.36
CA ALA A 9 -30.81 -2.74 28.08
C ALA A 9 -30.19 -2.87 26.66
N VAL A 10 -30.78 -2.23 25.66
CA VAL A 10 -30.23 -2.21 24.28
C VAL A 10 -28.88 -1.48 24.24
N LEU A 11 -28.76 -0.34 24.90
CA LEU A 11 -27.47 0.39 24.99
C LEU A 11 -26.40 -0.43 25.71
N PHE A 12 -26.78 -1.12 26.80
CA PHE A 12 -25.83 -1.98 27.53
C PHE A 12 -25.39 -3.19 26.68
N TYR A 13 -26.32 -3.81 25.93
CA TYR A 13 -26.01 -4.90 25.01
C TYR A 13 -25.09 -4.45 23.86
N LEU A 14 -25.39 -3.29 23.26
CA LEU A 14 -24.54 -2.69 22.23
C LEU A 14 -23.15 -2.33 22.76
N PHE A 15 -23.07 -1.79 23.97
CA PHE A 15 -21.78 -1.44 24.59
C PHE A 15 -20.95 -2.68 24.94
N SER A 16 -21.58 -3.73 25.46
CA SER A 16 -20.89 -4.99 25.76
C SER A 16 -20.41 -5.71 24.49
N SER A 17 -21.19 -5.69 23.43
CA SER A 17 -20.81 -6.27 22.13
C SER A 17 -19.66 -5.50 21.47
N LEU A 18 -19.61 -4.18 21.62
CA LEU A 18 -18.53 -3.35 21.11
C LEU A 18 -17.22 -3.59 21.89
N ALA A 19 -17.30 -3.69 23.22
CA ALA A 19 -16.14 -4.00 24.06
C ALA A 19 -15.56 -5.40 23.76
N LEU A 20 -16.41 -6.40 23.51
CA LEU A 20 -15.96 -7.75 23.14
C LEU A 20 -15.23 -7.74 21.79
N LYS A 21 -15.74 -6.99 20.80
CA LYS A 21 -15.06 -6.84 19.50
C LYS A 21 -13.71 -6.13 19.61
N ALA A 22 -13.59 -5.12 20.49
CA ALA A 22 -12.32 -4.43 20.73
C ALA A 22 -11.27 -5.37 21.34
N ASP A 23 -11.68 -6.26 22.25
CA ASP A 23 -10.79 -7.27 22.84
C ASP A 23 -10.32 -8.30 21.80
N ASP A 24 -11.21 -8.76 20.94
CA ASP A 24 -10.84 -9.69 19.86
C ASP A 24 -9.91 -9.06 18.81
N TYR A 25 -10.09 -7.75 18.54
CA TYR A 25 -9.17 -7.00 17.67
C TYR A 25 -7.78 -6.89 18.30
N ALA A 26 -7.71 -6.60 19.60
CA ALA A 26 -6.43 -6.55 20.33
C ALA A 26 -5.72 -7.91 20.33
N LYS A 27 -6.46 -9.01 20.54
CA LYS A 27 -5.92 -10.40 20.46
C LYS A 27 -5.35 -10.71 19.08
N ALA A 28 -5.99 -10.22 18.01
CA ALA A 28 -5.49 -10.42 16.66
C ALA A 28 -4.09 -9.81 16.48
N PHE A 29 -3.87 -8.58 16.96
CA PHE A 29 -2.58 -7.90 16.85
C PHE A 29 -1.53 -8.47 17.80
N GLU A 30 -1.89 -8.80 19.03
CA GLU A 30 -1.00 -9.52 19.95
C GLU A 30 -0.53 -10.84 19.34
N ALA A 31 -1.42 -11.58 18.70
CA ALA A 31 -1.09 -12.82 18.02
C ALA A 31 -0.13 -12.61 16.83
N LEU A 32 -0.28 -11.51 16.07
CA LEU A 32 0.69 -11.13 15.02
C LEU A 32 2.07 -10.84 15.62
N GLU A 33 2.13 -10.05 16.70
CA GLU A 33 3.38 -9.66 17.35
C GLU A 33 4.12 -10.85 17.97
N THR A 34 3.37 -11.81 18.52
CA THR A 34 3.94 -13.02 19.14
C THR A 34 4.21 -14.14 18.14
N GLY A 35 3.87 -13.95 16.85
CA GLY A 35 4.06 -14.95 15.79
C GLY A 35 3.04 -16.10 15.83
N ASN A 36 1.97 -15.99 16.61
CA ASN A 36 0.88 -16.96 16.61
C ASN A 36 -0.09 -16.68 15.45
N TYR A 37 0.39 -16.95 14.23
CA TYR A 37 -0.30 -16.56 13.01
C TYR A 37 -1.63 -17.29 12.78
N GLU A 38 -1.81 -18.51 13.29
CA GLU A 38 -3.10 -19.21 13.22
C GLU A 38 -4.17 -18.46 14.03
N THR A 39 -3.83 -18.07 15.27
CA THR A 39 -4.72 -17.27 16.11
C THR A 39 -4.96 -15.90 15.50
N ALA A 40 -3.93 -15.25 14.94
CA ALA A 40 -4.07 -13.98 14.23
C ALA A 40 -5.04 -14.10 13.04
N ALA A 41 -4.87 -15.11 12.19
CA ALA A 41 -5.74 -15.37 11.04
C ALA A 41 -7.20 -15.61 11.47
N TYR A 42 -7.41 -16.36 12.55
CA TYR A 42 -8.74 -16.60 13.08
C TYR A 42 -9.47 -15.31 13.43
N TYR A 43 -8.88 -14.46 14.27
CA TYR A 43 -9.51 -13.19 14.66
C TYR A 43 -9.58 -12.18 13.50
N LEU A 44 -8.51 -12.03 12.71
CA LEU A 44 -8.49 -11.10 11.58
C LEU A 44 -9.53 -11.44 10.51
N SER A 45 -9.82 -12.72 10.28
CA SER A 45 -10.79 -13.16 9.29
C SER A 45 -12.18 -12.55 9.51
N PHE A 46 -12.59 -12.42 10.76
CA PHE A 46 -13.86 -11.78 11.13
C PHE A 46 -13.86 -10.29 10.74
N PHE A 47 -12.85 -9.54 11.14
CA PHE A 47 -12.77 -8.10 10.86
C PHE A 47 -12.59 -7.82 9.37
N ALA A 48 -11.75 -8.58 8.68
CA ALA A 48 -11.53 -8.46 7.24
C ALA A 48 -12.82 -8.72 6.45
N SER A 49 -13.59 -9.74 6.82
CA SER A 49 -14.87 -10.06 6.20
C SER A 49 -15.93 -8.99 6.47
N ASN A 50 -15.83 -8.26 7.57
CA ASN A 50 -16.68 -7.12 7.91
C ASN A 50 -16.19 -5.79 7.33
N GLY A 51 -15.17 -5.80 6.48
CA GLY A 51 -14.72 -4.64 5.71
C GLY A 51 -13.60 -3.84 6.33
N ASP A 52 -12.99 -4.25 7.45
CA ASP A 52 -11.85 -3.54 8.04
C ASP A 52 -10.62 -3.62 7.12
N SER A 53 -10.15 -2.47 6.64
CA SER A 53 -9.06 -2.41 5.66
C SER A 53 -7.71 -2.82 6.21
N VAL A 54 -7.47 -2.62 7.52
CA VAL A 54 -6.24 -3.03 8.20
C VAL A 54 -6.23 -4.56 8.38
N ALA A 55 -7.36 -5.14 8.79
CA ALA A 55 -7.50 -6.60 8.88
C ALA A 55 -7.39 -7.26 7.50
N GLN A 56 -8.00 -6.67 6.45
CA GLN A 56 -7.86 -7.13 5.06
C GLN A 56 -6.40 -7.12 4.60
N TYR A 57 -5.66 -6.05 4.89
CA TYR A 57 -4.23 -5.98 4.60
C TYR A 57 -3.45 -7.07 5.33
N ASN A 58 -3.67 -7.25 6.63
CA ASN A 58 -2.96 -8.27 7.41
C ASN A 58 -3.31 -9.69 6.94
N MET A 59 -4.59 -9.99 6.65
CA MET A 59 -4.97 -11.27 6.04
C MET A 59 -4.23 -11.52 4.73
N ALA A 60 -4.09 -10.49 3.91
CA ALA A 60 -3.34 -10.59 2.66
C ALA A 60 -1.86 -10.95 2.89
N ILE A 61 -1.22 -10.36 3.90
CA ILE A 61 0.16 -10.67 4.27
C ILE A 61 0.27 -12.14 4.71
N LEU A 62 -0.65 -12.62 5.56
CA LEU A 62 -0.68 -14.00 6.00
C LEU A 62 -0.79 -14.98 4.81
N TYR A 63 -1.70 -14.72 3.86
CA TYR A 63 -1.83 -15.54 2.65
C TYR A 63 -0.65 -15.41 1.68
N ARG A 64 -0.03 -14.25 1.56
CA ARG A 64 1.14 -14.04 0.71
C ARG A 64 2.32 -14.88 1.19
N ASP A 65 2.54 -14.92 2.49
CA ASP A 65 3.72 -15.54 3.10
C ASP A 65 3.47 -16.98 3.58
N GLY A 66 2.20 -17.39 3.71
CA GLY A 66 1.80 -18.71 4.24
C GLY A 66 1.93 -18.79 5.74
N LEU A 67 1.60 -17.71 6.46
CA LEU A 67 1.71 -17.62 7.91
C LEU A 67 0.35 -17.93 8.55
N GLY A 68 0.23 -19.05 9.25
CA GLY A 68 -1.01 -19.52 9.88
C GLY A 68 -2.14 -19.89 8.91
N VAL A 69 -1.91 -19.76 7.60
CA VAL A 69 -2.79 -20.15 6.51
C VAL A 69 -1.99 -20.73 5.35
N GLU A 70 -2.62 -21.50 4.48
CA GLU A 70 -1.96 -21.99 3.27
C GLU A 70 -1.57 -20.81 2.35
N LYS A 71 -0.32 -20.80 1.89
CA LYS A 71 0.20 -19.74 1.00
C LYS A 71 -0.60 -19.67 -0.28
N ASN A 72 -1.21 -18.49 -0.54
CA ASN A 72 -2.01 -18.26 -1.74
C ASN A 72 -1.92 -16.81 -2.22
N PRO A 73 -1.00 -16.49 -3.15
CA PRO A 73 -0.83 -15.13 -3.68
C PRO A 73 -2.09 -14.55 -4.35
N LYS A 74 -2.95 -15.40 -4.93
CA LYS A 74 -4.20 -14.96 -5.54
C LYS A 74 -5.23 -14.51 -4.49
N VAL A 75 -5.35 -15.24 -3.39
CA VAL A 75 -6.20 -14.85 -2.24
C VAL A 75 -5.63 -13.60 -1.58
N ALA A 76 -4.31 -13.53 -1.40
CA ALA A 76 -3.65 -12.31 -0.90
C ALA A 76 -3.99 -11.09 -1.75
N LEU A 77 -3.89 -11.20 -3.08
CA LEU A 77 -4.24 -10.13 -4.00
C LEU A 77 -5.70 -9.67 -3.84
N SER A 78 -6.63 -10.61 -3.66
CA SER A 78 -8.05 -10.29 -3.46
C SER A 78 -8.28 -9.46 -2.20
N TRP A 79 -7.65 -9.82 -1.09
CA TRP A 79 -7.72 -9.05 0.15
C TRP A 79 -7.07 -7.67 0.03
N LEU A 80 -5.91 -7.59 -0.64
CA LEU A 80 -5.25 -6.31 -0.91
C LEU A 80 -6.12 -5.38 -1.76
N TYR A 81 -6.83 -5.90 -2.76
CA TYR A 81 -7.76 -5.09 -3.57
C TYR A 81 -8.89 -4.51 -2.74
N LEU A 82 -9.48 -5.28 -1.82
CA LEU A 82 -10.55 -4.79 -0.93
C LEU A 82 -10.03 -3.64 -0.03
N ALA A 83 -8.85 -3.78 0.54
CA ALA A 83 -8.24 -2.72 1.35
C ALA A 83 -7.85 -1.50 0.49
N ALA A 84 -7.30 -1.70 -0.72
CA ALA A 84 -6.91 -0.63 -1.62
C ALA A 84 -8.11 0.21 -2.11
N GLN A 85 -9.29 -0.40 -2.31
CA GLN A 85 -10.53 0.32 -2.60
C GLN A 85 -10.92 1.31 -1.51
N GLN A 86 -10.52 1.05 -0.28
CA GLN A 86 -10.71 1.93 0.88
C GLN A 86 -9.54 2.92 1.07
N ARG A 87 -8.71 3.12 0.03
CA ARG A 87 -7.54 4.00 0.04
C ARG A 87 -6.46 3.59 1.07
N HIS A 88 -6.40 2.31 1.43
CA HIS A 88 -5.34 1.81 2.30
C HIS A 88 -3.99 1.84 1.57
N MET A 89 -3.10 2.74 2.00
CA MET A 89 -1.84 3.06 1.31
C MET A 89 -0.93 1.85 1.17
N LEU A 90 -0.73 1.10 2.27
CA LEU A 90 0.17 -0.06 2.27
C LEU A 90 -0.33 -1.18 1.36
N SER A 91 -1.65 -1.31 1.17
CA SER A 91 -2.22 -2.31 0.26
C SER A 91 -1.88 -2.04 -1.19
N ASN A 92 -1.90 -0.76 -1.63
CA ASN A 92 -1.48 -0.42 -2.99
C ASN A 92 0.00 -0.78 -3.22
N PHE A 93 0.87 -0.46 -2.27
CA PHE A 93 2.29 -0.83 -2.37
C PHE A 93 2.48 -2.35 -2.35
N ALA A 94 1.77 -3.06 -1.48
CA ALA A 94 1.82 -4.53 -1.39
C ALA A 94 1.32 -5.22 -2.67
N ILE A 95 0.26 -4.68 -3.33
CA ILE A 95 -0.18 -5.16 -4.65
C ILE A 95 0.97 -5.01 -5.66
N ALA A 96 1.60 -3.84 -5.71
CA ALA A 96 2.70 -3.60 -6.64
C ALA A 96 3.87 -4.57 -6.44
N LYS A 97 4.23 -4.86 -5.19
CA LYS A 97 5.29 -5.86 -4.85
C LYS A 97 4.85 -7.28 -5.17
N LEU A 98 3.59 -7.63 -4.96
CA LEU A 98 3.05 -8.93 -5.31
C LEU A 98 3.03 -9.15 -6.83
N LEU A 99 2.66 -8.13 -7.61
CA LEU A 99 2.68 -8.18 -9.07
C LEU A 99 4.10 -8.19 -9.68
N GLU A 100 5.10 -7.71 -8.94
CA GLU A 100 6.51 -7.82 -9.34
C GLU A 100 6.97 -9.28 -9.34
N THR A 101 6.59 -10.04 -8.32
CA THR A 101 6.94 -11.46 -8.18
C THR A 101 5.97 -12.41 -8.90
N HIS A 102 4.74 -11.96 -9.15
CA HIS A 102 3.67 -12.74 -9.79
C HIS A 102 2.99 -11.92 -10.89
N PRO A 103 3.70 -11.58 -11.99
CA PRO A 103 3.17 -10.69 -13.04
C PRO A 103 1.93 -11.25 -13.76
N HIS A 104 1.75 -12.57 -13.76
CA HIS A 104 0.59 -13.26 -14.33
C HIS A 104 -0.72 -12.98 -13.59
N LEU A 105 -0.66 -12.45 -12.36
CA LEU A 105 -1.84 -12.05 -11.57
C LEU A 105 -2.31 -10.64 -11.91
N ALA A 106 -1.55 -9.87 -12.70
CA ALA A 106 -1.92 -8.51 -13.06
C ALA A 106 -3.18 -8.50 -13.95
N ASP A 107 -4.10 -7.58 -13.66
CA ASP A 107 -5.16 -7.22 -14.59
C ASP A 107 -4.55 -6.52 -15.82
N LYS A 108 -5.11 -6.77 -17.02
CA LYS A 108 -4.67 -6.12 -18.26
C LYS A 108 -4.70 -4.59 -18.22
N LYS A 109 -5.55 -4.00 -17.37
CA LYS A 109 -5.75 -2.55 -17.24
C LYS A 109 -4.94 -1.93 -16.11
N LYS A 110 -4.58 -2.70 -15.07
CA LYS A 110 -3.95 -2.21 -13.84
C LYS A 110 -2.72 -3.03 -13.52
N GLY A 111 -1.59 -2.62 -14.10
CA GLY A 111 -0.29 -3.23 -13.81
C GLY A 111 0.39 -2.64 -12.56
N ARG A 112 1.59 -3.14 -12.26
CA ARG A 112 2.43 -2.74 -11.11
C ARG A 112 2.55 -1.21 -10.96
N LEU A 113 2.83 -0.50 -12.07
CA LEU A 113 3.04 0.95 -12.04
C LEU A 113 1.79 1.72 -11.57
N HIS A 114 0.59 1.27 -11.93
CA HIS A 114 -0.65 1.89 -11.45
C HIS A 114 -0.72 1.88 -9.92
N PHE A 115 -0.45 0.74 -9.28
CA PHE A 115 -0.51 0.62 -7.82
C PHE A 115 0.63 1.33 -7.10
N LEU A 116 1.82 1.42 -7.72
CA LEU A 116 2.91 2.27 -7.20
C LEU A 116 2.50 3.74 -7.21
N LYS A 117 1.88 4.23 -8.29
CA LYS A 117 1.37 5.62 -8.37
C LYS A 117 0.29 5.89 -7.32
N GLU A 118 -0.67 4.97 -7.13
CA GLU A 118 -1.70 5.12 -6.09
C GLU A 118 -1.08 5.12 -4.67
N ALA A 119 -0.09 4.26 -4.40
CA ALA A 119 0.62 4.28 -3.13
C ALA A 119 1.38 5.59 -2.91
N ALA A 120 2.07 6.09 -3.93
CA ALA A 120 2.78 7.36 -3.90
C ALA A 120 1.83 8.53 -3.65
N PHE A 121 0.68 8.56 -4.32
CA PHE A 121 -0.37 9.56 -4.13
C PHE A 121 -0.93 9.56 -2.70
N LEU A 122 -1.05 8.39 -2.08
CA LEU A 122 -1.47 8.24 -0.68
C LEU A 122 -0.35 8.55 0.33
N GLY A 123 0.84 8.94 -0.12
CA GLY A 123 1.93 9.38 0.76
C GLY A 123 2.97 8.31 1.10
N HIS A 124 2.95 7.14 0.45
CA HIS A 124 3.94 6.09 0.70
C HIS A 124 5.35 6.56 0.33
N ALA A 125 6.29 6.55 1.29
CA ALA A 125 7.63 7.14 1.10
C ALA A 125 8.45 6.43 0.01
N ILE A 126 8.41 5.11 -0.04
CA ILE A 126 9.25 4.29 -0.95
C ILE A 126 8.61 4.12 -2.35
N ALA A 127 7.29 4.30 -2.49
CA ALA A 127 6.64 4.08 -3.77
C ALA A 127 7.20 4.97 -4.90
N PRO A 128 7.52 6.26 -4.70
CA PRO A 128 8.17 7.07 -5.72
C PRO A 128 9.55 6.53 -6.13
N LEU A 129 10.36 6.00 -5.20
CA LEU A 129 11.64 5.35 -5.52
C LEU A 129 11.44 4.18 -6.49
N GLU A 130 10.48 3.31 -6.19
CA GLU A 130 10.13 2.17 -7.05
C GLU A 130 9.60 2.59 -8.43
N ILE A 131 8.89 3.71 -8.52
CA ILE A 131 8.45 4.27 -9.81
C ILE A 131 9.66 4.79 -10.61
N GLY A 132 10.58 5.49 -9.95
CA GLY A 132 11.83 5.95 -10.56
C GLY A 132 12.64 4.76 -11.11
N ASN A 133 12.82 3.71 -10.30
CA ASN A 133 13.50 2.49 -10.71
C ASN A 133 12.81 1.78 -11.89
N PHE A 134 11.47 1.80 -11.92
CA PHE A 134 10.71 1.26 -13.04
C PHE A 134 10.99 1.99 -14.35
N TYR A 135 11.04 3.33 -14.34
CA TYR A 135 11.37 4.11 -15.53
C TYR A 135 12.84 3.98 -15.92
N TYR A 136 13.74 3.89 -14.95
CA TYR A 136 15.17 3.71 -15.17
C TYR A 136 15.49 2.37 -15.84
N SER A 137 14.81 1.29 -15.44
CA SER A 137 15.00 -0.05 -16.02
C SER A 137 14.54 -0.17 -17.48
N ARG A 138 13.73 0.77 -17.98
CA ARG A 138 13.14 0.79 -19.32
C ARG A 138 13.83 1.79 -20.26
N GLN A 139 15.10 2.01 -20.16
CA GLN A 139 15.91 3.04 -20.84
C GLN A 139 15.80 3.10 -22.39
N GLU A 140 14.64 2.83 -22.96
CA GLU A 140 14.43 2.86 -24.42
C GLU A 140 14.44 4.28 -25.01
N THR A 141 14.24 5.32 -24.17
CA THR A 141 14.28 6.72 -24.59
C THR A 141 14.88 7.60 -23.50
N GLY A 142 15.63 8.65 -23.84
CA GLY A 142 16.16 9.64 -22.89
C GLY A 142 15.09 10.33 -22.03
N PHE A 143 13.81 10.16 -22.38
CA PHE A 143 12.66 10.66 -21.62
C PHE A 143 12.40 9.83 -20.34
N ASP A 144 12.76 8.56 -20.32
CA ASP A 144 12.57 7.71 -19.15
C ASP A 144 13.56 8.07 -18.03
N LEU A 145 14.76 8.58 -18.37
CA LEU A 145 15.69 9.12 -17.38
C LEU A 145 15.12 10.39 -16.70
N VAL A 146 14.46 11.27 -17.45
CA VAL A 146 13.81 12.47 -16.89
C VAL A 146 12.69 12.05 -15.92
N ARG A 147 11.86 11.08 -16.31
CA ARG A 147 10.80 10.56 -15.42
C ARG A 147 11.39 9.90 -14.18
N ALA A 148 12.42 9.08 -14.33
CA ALA A 148 13.09 8.44 -13.21
C ALA A 148 13.62 9.48 -12.22
N MET A 149 14.30 10.52 -12.72
CA MET A 149 14.85 11.60 -11.90
C MET A 149 13.77 12.34 -11.12
N VAL A 150 12.65 12.71 -11.76
CA VAL A 150 11.51 13.36 -11.08
C VAL A 150 11.00 12.51 -9.91
N TRP A 151 10.79 11.20 -10.13
CA TRP A 151 10.29 10.33 -9.10
C TRP A 151 11.28 10.08 -7.96
N TRP A 152 12.58 10.03 -8.24
CA TRP A 152 13.61 9.92 -7.20
C TRP A 152 13.73 11.21 -6.36
N ILE A 153 13.59 12.39 -6.97
CA ILE A 153 13.56 13.66 -6.23
C ILE A 153 12.34 13.67 -5.28
N ILE A 154 11.15 13.33 -5.77
CA ILE A 154 9.95 13.20 -4.93
C ILE A 154 10.17 12.19 -3.79
N SER A 155 10.90 11.11 -4.03
CA SER A 155 11.24 10.10 -3.02
C SER A 155 12.22 10.63 -1.99
N SER A 156 13.22 11.42 -2.44
CA SER A 156 14.20 12.07 -1.57
C SER A 156 13.53 13.08 -0.63
N ASP A 157 12.58 13.87 -1.12
CA ASP A 157 11.80 14.82 -0.31
C ASP A 157 10.97 14.13 0.79
N ARG A 158 10.69 12.85 0.61
CA ARG A 158 10.04 11.98 1.61
C ARG A 158 11.01 11.20 2.48
N ASN A 159 12.30 11.51 2.41
CA ASN A 159 13.38 10.84 3.15
C ASN A 159 13.45 9.32 2.89
N ALA A 160 13.07 8.86 1.71
CA ALA A 160 13.19 7.44 1.37
C ALA A 160 14.67 7.05 1.19
N PRO A 161 15.12 5.96 1.83
CA PRO A 161 16.51 5.52 1.71
C PRO A 161 16.81 5.10 0.25
N GLY A 162 18.00 5.43 -0.23
CA GLY A 162 18.47 5.09 -1.58
C GLY A 162 18.10 6.09 -2.68
N ALA A 163 17.21 7.06 -2.41
CA ALA A 163 16.80 8.03 -3.43
C ALA A 163 17.94 9.00 -3.81
N VAL A 164 18.67 9.47 -2.81
CA VAL A 164 19.81 10.41 -3.02
C VAL A 164 20.92 9.75 -3.82
N GLU A 165 21.22 8.50 -3.56
CA GLU A 165 22.22 7.71 -4.29
C GLU A 165 21.86 7.57 -5.77
N MET A 166 20.57 7.29 -6.07
CA MET A 166 20.08 7.20 -7.45
C MET A 166 20.18 8.54 -8.17
N ILE A 167 19.78 9.63 -7.51
CA ILE A 167 19.89 10.99 -8.06
C ILE A 167 21.36 11.31 -8.37
N SER A 168 22.26 11.08 -7.42
CA SER A 168 23.69 11.41 -7.55
C SER A 168 24.36 10.62 -8.67
N SER A 169 23.96 9.38 -8.89
CA SER A 169 24.52 8.51 -9.93
C SER A 169 24.04 8.87 -11.34
N VAL A 170 22.83 9.39 -11.48
CA VAL A 170 22.19 9.63 -12.79
C VAL A 170 22.19 11.10 -13.19
N ALA A 171 22.19 12.05 -12.26
CA ALA A 171 22.23 13.47 -12.58
C ALA A 171 23.34 13.89 -13.54
N PRO A 172 24.61 13.38 -13.42
CA PRO A 172 25.68 13.70 -14.35
C PRO A 172 25.46 13.17 -15.79
N LEU A 173 24.54 12.24 -15.99
CA LEU A 173 24.22 11.64 -17.30
C LEU A 173 23.17 12.44 -18.07
N LEU A 174 22.47 13.35 -17.41
CA LEU A 174 21.43 14.19 -18.03
C LEU A 174 22.05 15.41 -18.69
N SER A 175 21.58 15.72 -19.90
CA SER A 175 21.88 16.99 -20.56
C SER A 175 21.19 18.18 -19.86
N HIS A 176 21.65 19.42 -20.13
CA HIS A 176 20.99 20.62 -19.60
C HIS A 176 19.49 20.68 -19.96
N VAL A 177 19.14 20.34 -21.20
CA VAL A 177 17.74 20.30 -21.66
C VAL A 177 16.91 19.28 -20.86
N GLN A 178 17.47 18.13 -20.53
CA GLN A 178 16.79 17.12 -19.71
C GLN A 178 16.63 17.58 -18.25
N MET A 179 17.63 18.27 -17.70
CA MET A 179 17.52 18.86 -16.35
C MET A 179 16.44 19.97 -16.30
N ASP A 180 16.34 20.80 -17.33
CA ASP A 180 15.24 21.77 -17.45
C ASP A 180 13.88 21.08 -17.49
N GLN A 181 13.76 19.97 -18.23
CA GLN A 181 12.54 19.15 -18.25
C GLN A 181 12.19 18.54 -16.88
N VAL A 182 13.19 18.14 -16.10
CA VAL A 182 12.99 17.66 -14.71
C VAL A 182 12.39 18.77 -13.86
N THR A 183 12.96 19.99 -13.93
CA THR A 183 12.51 21.15 -13.16
C THR A 183 11.06 21.52 -13.52
N VAL A 184 10.72 21.55 -14.81
CA VAL A 184 9.35 21.84 -15.27
C VAL A 184 8.36 20.78 -14.75
N LYS A 185 8.71 19.50 -14.83
CA LYS A 185 7.84 18.42 -14.37
C LYS A 185 7.65 18.42 -12.85
N LEU A 186 8.66 18.78 -12.07
CA LEU A 186 8.52 18.92 -10.62
C LEU A 186 7.54 20.04 -10.26
N ALA A 187 7.63 21.19 -10.94
CA ALA A 187 6.69 22.30 -10.75
C ALA A 187 5.24 21.91 -11.11
N ASP A 188 5.05 21.10 -12.15
CA ASP A 188 3.74 20.55 -12.50
C ASP A 188 3.21 19.56 -11.47
N CYS A 189 4.09 18.78 -10.82
CA CYS A 189 3.73 17.84 -9.78
C CYS A 189 3.21 18.54 -8.51
N ASP A 190 3.76 19.69 -8.16
CA ASP A 190 3.29 20.51 -7.02
C ASP A 190 1.87 21.06 -7.26
N ASN A 191 1.48 21.26 -8.53
CA ASN A 191 0.19 21.84 -8.93
C ASN A 191 -0.87 20.79 -9.32
N LYS A 192 -0.48 19.58 -9.70
CA LYS A 192 -1.39 18.50 -10.13
C LYS A 192 -1.03 17.21 -9.38
N SER A 193 -2.06 16.58 -8.82
CA SER A 193 -1.87 15.24 -8.25
C SER A 193 -1.18 14.30 -9.26
N TYR A 194 -0.15 13.58 -8.84
CA TYR A 194 0.74 12.62 -9.55
C TYR A 194 0.09 11.57 -10.48
N ARG A 195 -1.11 11.84 -11.02
CA ARG A 195 -1.94 10.85 -11.75
C ARG A 195 -1.68 10.76 -13.25
N ASP A 196 -0.96 11.73 -13.86
CA ASP A 196 -0.70 11.77 -15.30
C ASP A 196 0.68 11.25 -15.71
#